data_48f9cb5658a5b9bb33bdde6c5cd51aa8
#
_entry.id   48f9cb5658a5b9bb33bdde6c5cd51aa8
#
_cell.length_a   1.000
_cell.length_b   1.000
_cell.length_c   1.000
_cell.angle_alpha   90.00
_cell.angle_beta   90.00
_cell.angle_gamma   90.00
#
_symmetry.space_group_name_H-M   'P 1'
#
loop_
_entity.id
_entity.type
_entity.pdbx_description
1 polymer ?
#
loop_
_entity_poly.entity_id
_entity_poly.type
_entity_poly.pdbx_seq_one_letter_code
_entity_poly.pdbx_strand_id
1 'polypeptide(L)' 'MVTDREYAVALDEKDPLKGFKSLFMISDPDTCYLDGNSLGRLPLATVTTVNDFMTREWGPEVVTGWGQWVDE' A
#
# COMPACT_ATOMS: atom_id res chain seq x y z
N MET A 1 -30.99 16.86 3.88
CA MET A 1 -29.89 15.91 4.11
C MET A 1 -28.89 16.02 2.97
N VAL A 2 -27.63 16.12 3.31
CA VAL A 2 -26.60 16.32 2.30
C VAL A 2 -26.00 14.96 1.95
N THR A 3 -26.33 14.47 0.75
CA THR A 3 -25.89 13.16 0.28
C THR A 3 -25.29 13.25 -1.12
N ASP A 4 -25.05 14.45 -1.62
CA ASP A 4 -24.50 14.60 -2.95
C ASP A 4 -22.97 14.45 -2.97
N ARG A 5 -22.44 14.30 -4.18
CA ARG A 5 -21.01 14.09 -4.38
C ARG A 5 -20.18 15.31 -3.94
N GLU A 6 -20.69 16.50 -4.15
CA GLU A 6 -19.97 17.73 -3.81
C GLU A 6 -19.71 17.84 -2.31
N TYR A 7 -20.68 17.42 -1.49
CA TYR A 7 -20.52 17.41 -0.05
C TYR A 7 -19.45 16.41 0.37
N ALA A 8 -19.47 15.21 -0.23
CA ALA A 8 -18.47 14.17 0.06
C ALA A 8 -17.07 14.63 -0.32
N VAL A 9 -16.92 15.25 -1.48
CA VAL A 9 -15.63 15.76 -1.95
C VAL A 9 -15.12 16.85 -1.01
N ALA A 10 -16.01 17.71 -0.51
CA ALA A 10 -15.63 18.76 0.43
C ALA A 10 -15.14 18.18 1.75
N LEU A 11 -15.74 17.09 2.23
CA LEU A 11 -15.27 16.40 3.43
C LEU A 11 -13.90 15.79 3.21
N ASP A 12 -13.68 15.19 2.06
CA ASP A 12 -12.37 14.60 1.72
C ASP A 12 -11.27 15.67 1.72
N GLU A 13 -11.56 16.85 1.17
CA GLU A 13 -10.57 17.94 1.13
C GLU A 13 -10.17 18.42 2.52
N LYS A 14 -11.07 18.31 3.48
CA LYS A 14 -10.84 18.74 4.87
C LYS A 14 -10.25 17.64 5.74
N ASP A 15 -10.19 16.41 5.24
CA ASP A 15 -9.72 15.26 6.01
C ASP A 15 -8.21 15.37 6.23
N PRO A 16 -7.74 15.42 7.49
CA PRO A 16 -6.31 15.46 7.76
C PRO A 16 -5.57 14.18 7.35
N LEU A 17 -6.31 13.08 7.11
CA LEU A 17 -5.74 11.80 6.71
C LEU A 17 -5.73 11.59 5.20
N LYS A 18 -6.20 12.57 4.41
CA LYS A 18 -6.33 12.41 2.96
C LYS A 18 -5.01 12.06 2.26
N GLY A 19 -3.89 12.50 2.82
CA GLY A 19 -2.57 12.23 2.25
C GLY A 19 -2.15 10.77 2.31
N PHE A 20 -2.73 9.99 3.23
CA PHE A 20 -2.35 8.59 3.38
C PHE A 20 -2.76 7.73 2.19
N LYS A 21 -3.78 8.16 1.44
CA LYS A 21 -4.24 7.42 0.26
C LYS A 21 -3.12 7.22 -0.76
N SER A 22 -2.22 8.19 -0.89
CA SER A 22 -1.11 8.12 -1.86
C SER A 22 -0.03 7.12 -1.47
N LEU A 23 -0.07 6.57 -0.25
CA LEU A 23 0.90 5.57 0.21
C LEU A 23 0.56 4.16 -0.27
N PHE A 24 -0.56 3.99 -0.95
CA PHE A 24 -1.03 2.69 -1.43
C PHE A 24 -1.12 2.66 -2.94
N MET A 25 -0.96 1.46 -3.51
CA MET A 25 -1.12 1.27 -4.95
C MET A 25 -2.60 1.30 -5.31
N ILE A 26 -2.98 2.21 -6.20
CA ILE A 26 -4.33 2.35 -6.70
C ILE A 26 -4.26 2.31 -8.23
N SER A 27 -4.55 1.14 -8.80
CA SER A 27 -4.44 0.94 -10.24
C SER A 27 -5.61 1.54 -11.03
N ASP A 28 -6.76 1.64 -10.40
CA ASP A 28 -7.95 2.22 -11.01
C ASP A 28 -8.62 3.16 -10.01
N PRO A 29 -8.44 4.49 -10.17
CA PRO A 29 -9.01 5.46 -9.23
C PRO A 29 -10.54 5.53 -9.26
N ASP A 30 -11.16 4.98 -10.31
CA ASP A 30 -12.61 4.99 -10.44
C ASP A 30 -13.28 3.79 -9.76
N THR A 31 -12.49 2.80 -9.36
CA THR A 31 -13.00 1.62 -8.65
C THR A 31 -13.07 1.89 -7.16
N CYS A 32 -14.22 1.63 -6.56
CA CYS A 32 -14.41 1.73 -5.13
C CYS A 32 -14.12 0.36 -4.48
N TYR A 33 -12.94 0.22 -3.89
CA TYR A 33 -12.52 -1.04 -3.29
C TYR A 33 -12.98 -1.11 -1.83
N LEU A 34 -13.97 -1.94 -1.56
CA LEU A 34 -14.58 -2.06 -0.23
C LEU A 34 -14.30 -3.39 0.47
N ASP A 35 -13.41 -4.21 -0.09
CA ASP A 35 -13.10 -5.54 0.44
C ASP A 35 -11.76 -5.60 1.16
N GLY A 36 -11.35 -4.50 1.77
CA GLY A 36 -10.09 -4.43 2.52
C GLY A 36 -10.03 -5.38 3.71
N ASN A 37 -11.17 -5.86 4.18
CA ASN A 37 -11.22 -6.84 5.25
C ASN A 37 -10.72 -8.22 4.80
N SER A 38 -10.84 -8.54 3.52
CA SER A 38 -10.28 -9.78 2.96
C SER A 38 -8.83 -9.60 2.59
N LEU A 39 -8.52 -8.52 1.86
CA LEU A 39 -7.17 -8.20 1.43
C LEU A 39 -7.04 -6.68 1.33
N GLY A 40 -6.20 -6.11 2.16
CA GLY A 40 -5.93 -4.68 2.11
C GLY A 40 -5.20 -4.28 0.84
N ARG A 41 -5.25 -2.99 0.51
CA ARG A 41 -4.48 -2.46 -0.62
C ARG A 41 -3.00 -2.55 -0.33
N LEU A 42 -2.22 -2.72 -1.38
CA LEU A 42 -0.76 -2.84 -1.29
C LEU A 42 -0.14 -1.49 -0.92
N PRO A 43 0.56 -1.38 0.22
CA PRO A 43 1.35 -0.19 0.52
C PRO A 43 2.54 -0.10 -0.45
N LEU A 44 2.82 1.11 -0.94
CA LEU A 44 3.94 1.30 -1.86
C LEU A 44 5.29 0.96 -1.21
N ALA A 45 5.42 1.20 0.10
CA ALA A 45 6.63 0.84 0.84
C ALA A 45 6.91 -0.67 0.81
N THR A 46 5.86 -1.49 0.77
CA THR A 46 6.00 -2.95 0.69
C THR A 46 6.66 -3.37 -0.62
N VAL A 47 6.31 -2.71 -1.72
CA VAL A 47 6.91 -2.99 -3.03
C VAL A 47 8.43 -2.79 -2.97
N THR A 48 8.87 -1.68 -2.39
CA THR A 48 10.29 -1.38 -2.24
C THR A 48 10.99 -2.41 -1.36
N THR A 49 10.39 -2.76 -0.22
CA THR A 49 10.98 -3.72 0.72
C THR A 49 11.13 -5.10 0.09
N VAL A 50 10.10 -5.60 -0.58
CA VAL A 50 10.15 -6.92 -1.22
C VAL A 50 11.15 -6.92 -2.38
N ASN A 51 11.15 -5.85 -3.17
CA ASN A 51 12.08 -5.74 -4.29
C ASN A 51 13.54 -5.71 -3.80
N ASP A 52 13.82 -4.98 -2.75
CA ASP A 52 15.16 -4.91 -2.15
C ASP A 52 15.59 -6.28 -1.62
N PHE A 53 14.68 -7.00 -0.96
CA PHE A 53 14.97 -8.34 -0.48
C PHE A 53 15.35 -9.27 -1.62
N MET A 54 14.57 -9.25 -2.71
CA MET A 54 14.84 -10.13 -3.86
C MET A 54 16.15 -9.80 -4.56
N THR A 55 16.45 -8.50 -4.71
CA THR A 55 17.58 -8.08 -5.54
C THR A 55 18.89 -7.94 -4.77
N ARG A 56 18.83 -7.62 -3.49
CA ARG A 56 20.02 -7.36 -2.67
C ARG A 56 20.38 -8.49 -1.72
N GLU A 57 19.41 -9.29 -1.32
CA GLU A 57 19.63 -10.35 -0.33
C GLU A 57 19.44 -11.72 -0.95
N TRP A 58 18.24 -12.08 -1.34
CA TRP A 58 17.95 -13.41 -1.86
C TRP A 58 18.74 -13.70 -3.16
N GLY A 59 18.64 -12.83 -4.14
CA GLY A 59 19.28 -13.04 -5.44
C GLY A 59 20.79 -13.29 -5.33
N PRO A 60 21.55 -12.37 -4.69
CA PRO A 60 23.01 -12.54 -4.56
C PRO A 60 23.43 -13.62 -3.56
N GLU A 61 22.72 -13.71 -2.43
CA GLU A 61 23.16 -14.57 -1.31
C GLU A 61 22.69 -16.01 -1.43
N VAL A 62 21.54 -16.24 -2.02
CA VAL A 62 20.89 -17.55 -2.17
C VAL A 62 20.85 -18.27 -0.82
N VAL A 63 21.41 -19.48 -0.75
CA VAL A 63 21.40 -20.29 0.48
C VAL A 63 22.22 -19.68 1.60
N THR A 64 23.26 -18.94 1.26
CA THR A 64 24.15 -18.35 2.27
C THR A 64 23.49 -17.24 3.08
N GLY A 65 22.36 -16.69 2.61
CA GLY A 65 21.64 -15.65 3.32
C GLY A 65 20.69 -16.13 4.40
N TRP A 66 20.52 -17.44 4.57
CA TRP A 66 19.54 -17.99 5.50
C TRP A 66 19.70 -17.49 6.94
N GLY A 67 20.94 -17.36 7.40
CA GLY A 67 21.20 -16.86 8.74
C GLY A 67 20.80 -15.41 8.96
N GLN A 68 20.74 -14.64 7.87
CA GLN A 68 20.36 -13.22 7.91
C GLN A 68 18.84 -13.04 7.87
N TRP A 69 18.13 -13.97 7.23
CA TRP A 69 16.68 -13.80 6.95
C TRP A 69 15.77 -14.39 8.02
N VAL A 70 16.33 -15.18 8.94
CA VAL A 70 15.53 -15.91 9.93
C VAL A 70 14.67 -14.97 10.78
N ASP A 71 15.16 -13.76 11.05
CA ASP A 71 14.49 -12.78 11.90
C ASP A 71 13.71 -11.73 11.09
N GLU A 72 13.62 -11.86 9.78
CA GLU A 72 12.88 -10.96 8.90
C GLU A 72 11.57 -11.57 8.45
#